data_ab64c122973ed952fa1f2490f898af29
#
_entry.id   ab64c122973ed952fa1f2490f898af29
#
_cell.length_a   1.000
_cell.length_b   1.000
_cell.length_c   1.000
_cell.angle_alpha   90.00
_cell.angle_beta   90.00
_cell.angle_gamma   90.00
#
_symmetry.space_group_name_H-M   'P 1'
#
loop_
_entity.id
_entity.type
_entity.pdbx_description
1 polymer ?
#
loop_
_entity_poly.entity_id
_entity_poly.type
_entity_poly.pdbx_seq_one_letter_code
_entity_poly.pdbx_strand_id
1 'polypeptide(L)'
;MTVIDFSKSEQYTLSIRLSADGFSFSIYHPQADSDYTYITYPVNKSYSLTANLKEFICATEAFKYSYRKTNILIDTPRFTFVPFELFEDECQDEIFHYNFPPKDNETILCNILGKSNVALLFGVNKHSHQLLHEHFPNARIFSCVSPVLEHFAIKSKEGNCRKLYAHLRRDLLETFVFDKGKLMLCNAFNCKKTADRVYYLLYIWQQQGLSQDKDQHHLSGEIENKEELLAELQKFLRNIFIMPKPNIPFDIQTLLTCE
;
A
#
# COMPACT_ATOMS: atom_id res chain seq x y z
N MET A 1 -3.24 2.70 -26.40
CA MET A 1 -2.36 1.77 -25.66
C MET A 1 -0.99 1.90 -26.29
N THR A 2 -0.01 2.39 -25.54
CA THR A 2 1.37 2.46 -26.02
C THR A 2 1.87 1.03 -26.15
N VAL A 3 2.38 0.66 -27.34
CA VAL A 3 2.95 -0.66 -27.56
C VAL A 3 4.28 -0.71 -26.81
N ILE A 4 4.41 -1.60 -25.83
CA ILE A 4 5.65 -1.77 -25.07
C ILE A 4 6.70 -2.39 -25.99
N ASP A 5 7.82 -1.71 -26.15
CA ASP A 5 8.98 -2.25 -26.85
C ASP A 5 9.85 -3.06 -25.87
N PHE A 6 9.61 -4.36 -25.78
CA PHE A 6 10.35 -5.24 -24.88
C PHE A 6 11.85 -5.34 -25.19
N SER A 7 12.30 -4.91 -26.36
CA SER A 7 13.75 -4.84 -26.64
C SER A 7 14.48 -3.82 -25.76
N LYS A 8 13.72 -2.89 -25.15
CA LYS A 8 14.21 -1.85 -24.22
C LYS A 8 13.81 -2.09 -22.77
N SER A 9 13.38 -3.30 -22.44
CA SER A 9 12.87 -3.64 -21.09
C SER A 9 13.85 -3.30 -19.95
N GLU A 10 15.15 -3.36 -20.19
CA GLU A 10 16.21 -2.97 -19.23
C GLU A 10 16.20 -1.47 -18.87
N GLN A 11 15.44 -0.64 -19.57
CA GLN A 11 15.23 0.77 -19.23
C GLN A 11 13.97 0.99 -18.38
N TYR A 12 13.10 -0.03 -18.28
CA TYR A 12 11.80 0.07 -17.64
C TYR A 12 11.83 -0.42 -16.19
N THR A 13 10.86 0.05 -15.41
CA THR A 13 10.55 -0.49 -14.09
C THR A 13 9.29 -1.35 -14.19
N LEU A 14 9.39 -2.61 -13.77
CA LEU A 14 8.27 -3.52 -13.60
C LEU A 14 7.78 -3.43 -12.14
N SER A 15 6.50 -3.17 -11.95
CA SER A 15 5.85 -3.24 -10.63
C SER A 15 4.72 -4.25 -10.68
N ILE A 16 4.80 -5.30 -9.87
CA ILE A 16 3.80 -6.38 -9.76
C ILE A 16 3.06 -6.17 -8.45
N ARG A 17 1.73 -6.19 -8.49
CA ARG A 17 0.88 -6.07 -7.32
C ARG A 17 0.06 -7.34 -7.12
N LEU A 18 0.17 -7.93 -5.95
CA LEU A 18 -0.49 -9.18 -5.58
C LEU A 18 -1.51 -8.92 -4.47
N SER A 19 -2.78 -9.16 -4.76
CA SER A 19 -3.89 -9.05 -3.83
C SER A 19 -4.73 -10.32 -3.85
N ALA A 20 -5.44 -10.61 -2.77
CA ALA A 20 -6.40 -11.70 -2.73
C ALA A 20 -7.54 -11.54 -3.75
N ASP A 21 -7.83 -10.32 -4.18
CA ASP A 21 -8.90 -9.99 -5.13
C ASP A 21 -8.47 -10.03 -6.59
N GLY A 22 -7.18 -10.03 -6.87
CA GLY A 22 -6.63 -10.01 -8.22
C GLY A 22 -5.18 -9.60 -8.24
N PHE A 23 -4.51 -9.95 -9.33
CA PHE A 23 -3.13 -9.54 -9.58
C PHE A 23 -3.11 -8.44 -10.64
N SER A 24 -2.05 -7.68 -10.64
CA SER A 24 -1.83 -6.66 -11.66
C SER A 24 -0.34 -6.37 -11.79
N PHE A 25 0.04 -5.80 -12.92
CA PHE A 25 1.38 -5.27 -13.09
C PHE A 25 1.35 -3.97 -13.88
N SER A 26 2.38 -3.17 -13.68
CA SER A 26 2.63 -1.98 -14.48
C SER A 26 4.06 -1.99 -14.97
N ILE A 27 4.25 -1.45 -16.18
CA ILE A 27 5.55 -1.19 -16.77
C ILE A 27 5.66 0.31 -16.95
N TYR A 28 6.68 0.89 -16.35
CA TYR A 28 6.92 2.33 -16.32
C TYR A 28 8.23 2.66 -17.02
N HIS A 29 8.19 3.63 -17.93
CA HIS A 29 9.34 4.18 -18.62
C HIS A 29 9.77 5.51 -17.97
N PRO A 30 10.92 5.58 -17.28
CA PRO A 30 11.29 6.77 -16.51
C PRO A 30 11.59 8.02 -17.34
N GLN A 31 11.88 7.86 -18.63
CA GLN A 31 12.25 8.96 -19.53
C GLN A 31 11.08 9.49 -20.36
N ALA A 32 9.94 8.79 -20.37
CA ALA A 32 8.72 9.23 -21.03
C ALA A 32 7.79 9.79 -19.99
N ASP A 33 7.51 11.09 -20.06
CA ASP A 33 6.56 11.75 -19.14
C ASP A 33 5.25 10.99 -19.05
N SER A 34 5.01 10.34 -17.91
CA SER A 34 3.77 9.67 -17.54
C SER A 34 3.39 8.41 -18.36
N ASP A 35 4.29 7.80 -19.14
CA ASP A 35 3.92 6.63 -19.93
C ASP A 35 4.09 5.34 -19.11
N TYR A 36 2.96 4.78 -18.69
CA TYR A 36 2.90 3.48 -18.04
C TYR A 36 1.81 2.62 -18.65
N THR A 37 2.07 1.34 -18.72
CA THR A 37 1.06 0.33 -19.03
C THR A 37 0.63 -0.34 -17.74
N TYR A 38 -0.67 -0.45 -17.51
CA TYR A 38 -1.25 -1.14 -16.36
C TYR A 38 -2.17 -2.25 -16.83
N ILE A 39 -1.92 -3.47 -16.37
CA ILE A 39 -2.67 -4.67 -16.77
C ILE A 39 -3.13 -5.40 -15.51
N THR A 40 -4.38 -5.80 -15.48
CA THR A 40 -5.00 -6.58 -14.40
C THR A 40 -5.16 -8.04 -14.81
N TYR A 41 -5.02 -8.93 -13.84
CA TYR A 41 -5.20 -10.36 -13.99
C TYR A 41 -6.16 -10.88 -12.90
N PRO A 42 -7.31 -11.47 -13.27
CA PRO A 42 -8.27 -11.96 -12.30
C PRO A 42 -7.76 -13.21 -11.58
N VAL A 43 -8.04 -13.31 -10.28
CA VAL A 43 -7.74 -14.50 -9.48
C VAL A 43 -8.91 -15.46 -9.51
N ASN A 44 -8.65 -16.74 -9.78
CA ASN A 44 -9.64 -17.80 -9.66
C ASN A 44 -9.81 -18.20 -8.18
N LYS A 45 -10.97 -17.92 -7.62
CA LYS A 45 -11.28 -18.18 -6.20
C LYS A 45 -11.30 -19.67 -5.82
N SER A 46 -11.33 -20.56 -6.80
CA SER A 46 -11.29 -22.02 -6.58
C SER A 46 -9.88 -22.56 -6.35
N TYR A 47 -8.87 -21.77 -6.63
CA TYR A 47 -7.46 -22.15 -6.49
C TYR A 47 -6.80 -21.40 -5.31
N SER A 48 -5.72 -21.97 -4.79
CA SER A 48 -4.89 -21.25 -3.81
C SER A 48 -4.25 -20.01 -4.43
N LEU A 49 -3.89 -19.04 -3.59
CA LEU A 49 -3.18 -17.84 -4.05
C LEU A 49 -1.89 -18.19 -4.80
N THR A 50 -1.14 -19.18 -4.31
CA THR A 50 0.11 -19.65 -4.93
C THR A 50 -0.12 -20.30 -6.29
N ALA A 51 -1.21 -21.07 -6.46
CA ALA A 51 -1.57 -21.66 -7.76
C ALA A 51 -1.92 -20.58 -8.80
N ASN A 52 -2.73 -19.60 -8.40
CA ASN A 52 -3.04 -18.44 -9.23
C ASN A 52 -1.77 -17.65 -9.59
N LEU A 53 -0.85 -17.46 -8.63
CA LEU A 53 0.40 -16.75 -8.86
C LEU A 53 1.28 -17.47 -9.88
N LYS A 54 1.36 -18.80 -9.80
CA LYS A 54 2.11 -19.62 -10.77
C LYS A 54 1.53 -19.47 -12.17
N GLU A 55 0.20 -19.53 -12.30
CA GLU A 55 -0.49 -19.33 -13.58
C GLU A 55 -0.22 -17.92 -14.13
N PHE A 56 -0.35 -16.89 -13.30
CA PHE A 56 -0.07 -15.50 -13.66
C PHE A 56 1.34 -15.29 -14.18
N ILE A 57 2.35 -15.87 -13.50
CA ILE A 57 3.74 -15.77 -13.92
C ILE A 57 3.94 -16.46 -15.27
N CYS A 58 3.41 -17.68 -15.45
CA CYS A 58 3.57 -18.45 -16.67
C CYS A 58 2.83 -17.83 -17.88
N ALA A 59 1.65 -17.24 -17.65
CA ALA A 59 0.82 -16.67 -18.70
C ALA A 59 1.28 -15.27 -19.16
N THR A 60 2.07 -14.56 -18.33
CA THR A 60 2.45 -13.17 -18.62
C THR A 60 3.78 -13.10 -19.37
N GLU A 61 3.71 -12.75 -20.65
CA GLU A 61 4.89 -12.64 -21.51
C GLU A 61 5.90 -11.60 -21.00
N ALA A 62 5.41 -10.49 -20.44
CA ALA A 62 6.24 -9.42 -19.88
C ALA A 62 7.23 -9.91 -18.81
N PHE A 63 6.93 -10.99 -18.11
CA PHE A 63 7.79 -11.51 -17.03
C PHE A 63 8.98 -12.35 -17.52
N LYS A 64 9.08 -12.58 -18.84
CA LYS A 64 10.22 -13.27 -19.45
C LYS A 64 11.41 -12.35 -19.73
N TYR A 65 11.23 -11.03 -19.56
CA TYR A 65 12.25 -10.04 -19.87
C TYR A 65 12.92 -9.53 -18.60
N SER A 66 14.16 -9.06 -18.75
CA SER A 66 14.88 -8.38 -17.67
C SER A 66 14.50 -6.89 -17.61
N TYR A 67 14.34 -6.35 -16.41
CA TYR A 67 13.99 -4.96 -16.19
C TYR A 67 15.07 -4.24 -15.39
N ARG A 68 15.17 -2.92 -15.55
CA ARG A 68 16.06 -2.07 -14.72
C ARG A 68 15.80 -2.24 -13.23
N LYS A 69 14.52 -2.30 -12.87
CA LYS A 69 14.04 -2.56 -11.52
C LYS A 69 12.79 -3.43 -11.59
N THR A 70 12.67 -4.34 -10.66
CA THR A 70 11.44 -5.11 -10.44
C THR A 70 11.01 -4.91 -8.99
N ASN A 71 9.78 -4.43 -8.82
CA ASN A 71 9.16 -4.23 -7.51
C ASN A 71 7.93 -5.14 -7.40
N ILE A 72 7.75 -5.75 -6.23
CA ILE A 72 6.59 -6.58 -5.92
C ILE A 72 5.87 -5.98 -4.72
N LEU A 73 4.60 -5.65 -4.88
CA LEU A 73 3.73 -5.11 -3.86
C LEU A 73 2.79 -6.21 -3.36
N ILE A 74 2.85 -6.50 -2.07
CA ILE A 74 1.99 -7.49 -1.42
C ILE A 74 0.88 -6.78 -0.66
N ASP A 75 -0.36 -7.06 -1.04
CA ASP A 75 -1.55 -6.57 -0.37
C ASP A 75 -1.96 -7.56 0.73
N THR A 76 -1.64 -7.23 1.96
CA THR A 76 -1.98 -8.02 3.14
C THR A 76 -2.48 -7.11 4.26
N PRO A 77 -3.57 -7.49 4.97
CA PRO A 77 -4.02 -6.76 6.15
C PRO A 77 -3.18 -7.10 7.41
N ARG A 78 -2.27 -8.06 7.30
CA ARG A 78 -1.41 -8.49 8.39
C ARG A 78 -0.09 -7.73 8.31
N PHE A 79 -0.09 -6.52 8.85
CA PHE A 79 1.11 -5.69 8.98
C PHE A 79 1.10 -4.96 10.32
N THR A 80 2.27 -4.68 10.83
CA THR A 80 2.50 -3.83 11.99
C THR A 80 3.73 -2.98 11.77
N PHE A 81 3.92 -1.95 12.56
CA PHE A 81 5.10 -1.11 12.48
C PHE A 81 5.74 -0.93 13.85
N VAL A 82 7.04 -0.69 13.83
CA VAL A 82 7.86 -0.42 15.01
C VAL A 82 8.68 0.83 14.71
N PRO A 83 8.81 1.78 15.65
CA PRO A 83 9.79 2.85 15.52
C PRO A 83 11.18 2.27 15.22
N PHE A 84 11.87 2.81 14.21
CA PHE A 84 13.13 2.24 13.75
C PHE A 84 14.18 2.15 14.86
N GLU A 85 14.16 3.09 15.78
CA GLU A 85 15.07 3.13 16.95
C GLU A 85 14.86 1.98 17.95
N LEU A 86 13.69 1.30 17.88
CA LEU A 86 13.32 0.19 18.76
C LEU A 86 13.30 -1.16 18.02
N PHE A 87 13.64 -1.15 16.73
CA PHE A 87 13.58 -2.35 15.90
C PHE A 87 14.92 -3.09 15.93
N GLU A 88 14.85 -4.38 16.24
CA GLU A 88 15.95 -5.34 16.17
C GLU A 88 15.52 -6.49 15.26
N ASP A 89 16.34 -6.84 14.26
CA ASP A 89 16.02 -7.87 13.26
C ASP A 89 15.71 -9.23 13.90
N GLU A 90 16.40 -9.56 15.00
CA GLU A 90 16.23 -10.83 15.73
C GLU A 90 14.86 -10.94 16.41
N CYS A 91 14.22 -9.81 16.73
CA CYS A 91 12.93 -9.76 17.40
C CYS A 91 11.75 -9.63 16.42
N GLN A 92 11.99 -9.65 15.10
CA GLN A 92 10.99 -9.42 14.06
C GLN A 92 9.75 -10.32 14.22
N ASP A 93 9.95 -11.63 14.39
CA ASP A 93 8.88 -12.62 14.49
C ASP A 93 8.07 -12.43 15.79
N GLU A 94 8.74 -12.16 16.90
CA GLU A 94 8.09 -11.93 18.19
C GLU A 94 7.20 -10.67 18.15
N ILE A 95 7.72 -9.56 17.63
CA ILE A 95 6.98 -8.31 17.47
C ILE A 95 5.75 -8.49 16.58
N PHE A 96 5.90 -9.21 15.47
CA PHE A 96 4.79 -9.46 14.57
C PHE A 96 3.72 -10.33 15.23
N HIS A 97 4.12 -11.41 15.90
CA HIS A 97 3.21 -12.35 16.56
C HIS A 97 2.56 -11.80 17.84
N TYR A 98 3.09 -10.72 18.41
CA TYR A 98 2.40 -9.98 19.45
C TYR A 98 1.08 -9.38 18.94
N ASN A 99 1.04 -8.94 17.69
CA ASN A 99 -0.15 -8.34 17.06
C ASN A 99 -1.01 -9.36 16.32
N PHE A 100 -0.40 -10.43 15.79
CA PHE A 100 -1.07 -11.41 14.94
C PHE A 100 -0.77 -12.84 15.36
N PRO A 101 -1.79 -13.69 15.56
CA PRO A 101 -1.55 -15.10 15.87
C PRO A 101 -0.75 -15.75 14.73
N PRO A 102 0.18 -16.68 15.04
CA PRO A 102 0.94 -17.43 14.05
C PRO A 102 0.02 -18.12 13.04
N LYS A 103 0.46 -18.18 11.79
CA LYS A 103 -0.20 -18.95 10.72
C LYS A 103 0.79 -19.92 10.09
N ASP A 104 0.27 -21.11 9.76
CA ASP A 104 1.04 -22.06 8.98
C ASP A 104 1.40 -21.47 7.61
N ASN A 105 2.62 -21.75 7.15
CA ASN A 105 3.14 -21.27 5.88
C ASN A 105 3.18 -19.74 5.72
N GLU A 106 3.36 -19.00 6.80
CA GLU A 106 3.62 -17.56 6.76
C GLU A 106 5.13 -17.30 6.97
N THR A 107 5.66 -16.35 6.25
CA THR A 107 6.97 -15.73 6.49
C THR A 107 6.77 -14.24 6.72
N ILE A 108 7.56 -13.65 7.59
CA ILE A 108 7.47 -12.24 7.91
C ILE A 108 8.56 -11.51 7.16
N LEU A 109 8.19 -10.45 6.46
CA LEU A 109 9.11 -9.56 5.75
C LEU A 109 9.12 -8.20 6.43
N CYS A 110 10.24 -7.49 6.27
CA CYS A 110 10.44 -6.15 6.82
C CYS A 110 10.72 -5.14 5.71
N ASN A 111 10.07 -3.97 5.79
CA ASN A 111 10.45 -2.80 5.00
C ASN A 111 10.90 -1.69 5.95
N ILE A 112 12.14 -1.25 5.81
CA ILE A 112 12.65 -0.07 6.53
C ILE A 112 12.21 1.19 5.77
N LEU A 113 11.44 2.04 6.43
CA LEU A 113 10.81 3.22 5.86
C LEU A 113 11.45 4.48 6.42
N GLY A 114 12.43 5.01 5.69
CA GLY A 114 13.30 6.10 6.18
C GLY A 114 12.60 7.45 6.32
N LYS A 115 11.57 7.75 5.52
CA LYS A 115 10.83 9.01 5.62
C LYS A 115 9.93 9.06 6.85
N SER A 116 9.40 7.88 7.23
CA SER A 116 8.52 7.69 8.38
C SER A 116 9.28 7.28 9.64
N ASN A 117 10.57 6.91 9.52
CA ASN A 117 11.43 6.39 10.58
C ASN A 117 10.82 5.18 11.31
N VAL A 118 10.33 4.21 10.54
CA VAL A 118 9.72 2.98 11.06
C VAL A 118 10.18 1.75 10.28
N ALA A 119 10.20 0.60 10.96
CA ALA A 119 10.23 -0.73 10.36
C ALA A 119 8.78 -1.23 10.22
N LEU A 120 8.35 -1.57 9.02
CA LEU A 120 7.03 -2.13 8.74
C LEU A 120 7.19 -3.63 8.49
N LEU A 121 6.60 -4.44 9.39
CA LEU A 121 6.59 -5.90 9.32
C LEU A 121 5.29 -6.37 8.69
N PHE A 122 5.34 -7.34 7.79
CA PHE A 122 4.15 -7.88 7.14
C PHE A 122 4.26 -9.37 6.81
N GLY A 123 3.15 -10.07 6.98
CA GLY A 123 3.07 -11.52 6.73
C GLY A 123 2.78 -11.84 5.27
N VAL A 124 3.55 -12.78 4.70
CA VAL A 124 3.41 -13.27 3.33
C VAL A 124 3.33 -14.80 3.35
N ASN A 125 2.54 -15.39 2.45
CA ASN A 125 2.54 -16.85 2.30
C ASN A 125 3.93 -17.34 1.83
N LYS A 126 4.52 -18.29 2.56
CA LYS A 126 5.88 -18.79 2.35
C LYS A 126 6.08 -19.39 0.94
N HIS A 127 5.11 -20.14 0.45
CA HIS A 127 5.22 -20.75 -0.89
C HIS A 127 5.13 -19.69 -2.00
N SER A 128 4.26 -18.67 -1.81
CA SER A 128 4.19 -17.55 -2.74
C SER A 128 5.49 -16.73 -2.73
N HIS A 129 6.06 -16.48 -1.55
CA HIS A 129 7.34 -15.78 -1.42
C HIS A 129 8.48 -16.54 -2.11
N GLN A 130 8.56 -17.87 -1.89
CA GLN A 130 9.55 -18.70 -2.56
C GLN A 130 9.40 -18.66 -4.08
N LEU A 131 8.17 -18.80 -4.60
CA LEU A 131 7.89 -18.73 -6.04
C LEU A 131 8.30 -17.38 -6.65
N LEU A 132 8.05 -16.27 -5.94
CA LEU A 132 8.47 -14.94 -6.36
C LEU A 132 9.98 -14.81 -6.40
N HIS A 133 10.68 -15.34 -5.41
CA HIS A 133 12.14 -15.31 -5.36
C HIS A 133 12.78 -16.14 -6.49
N GLU A 134 12.19 -17.28 -6.82
CA GLU A 134 12.66 -18.15 -7.94
C GLU A 134 12.52 -17.46 -9.30
N HIS A 135 11.43 -16.70 -9.53
CA HIS A 135 11.18 -16.05 -10.81
C HIS A 135 11.70 -14.62 -10.91
N PHE A 136 11.82 -13.93 -9.79
CA PHE A 136 12.26 -12.54 -9.69
C PHE A 136 13.33 -12.37 -8.60
N PRO A 137 14.53 -13.00 -8.73
CA PRO A 137 15.52 -13.05 -7.66
C PRO A 137 16.05 -11.67 -7.23
N ASN A 138 15.99 -10.68 -8.12
CA ASN A 138 16.45 -9.31 -7.86
C ASN A 138 15.30 -8.34 -7.55
N ALA A 139 14.07 -8.85 -7.35
CA ALA A 139 12.93 -7.99 -7.05
C ALA A 139 12.97 -7.51 -5.61
N ARG A 140 12.57 -6.25 -5.42
CA ARG A 140 12.31 -5.71 -4.08
C ARG A 140 10.85 -5.96 -3.72
N ILE A 141 10.61 -6.53 -2.54
CA ILE A 141 9.26 -6.86 -2.06
C ILE A 141 8.82 -5.85 -1.00
N PHE A 142 7.67 -5.24 -1.23
CA PHE A 142 7.07 -4.24 -0.36
C PHE A 142 5.66 -4.66 0.07
N SER A 143 5.25 -4.24 1.25
CA SER A 143 3.83 -4.13 1.56
C SER A 143 3.21 -3.01 0.72
N CYS A 144 1.97 -3.15 0.26
CA CYS A 144 1.23 -2.06 -0.40
C CYS A 144 1.14 -0.80 0.47
N VAL A 145 1.17 -0.96 1.78
CA VAL A 145 1.15 0.15 2.76
C VAL A 145 2.45 0.95 2.75
N SER A 146 3.60 0.31 2.47
CA SER A 146 4.93 0.93 2.58
C SER A 146 5.08 2.20 1.73
N PRO A 147 4.84 2.19 0.40
CA PRO A 147 5.00 3.38 -0.42
C PRO A 147 3.96 4.46 -0.10
N VAL A 148 2.75 4.05 0.29
CA VAL A 148 1.67 4.97 0.69
C VAL A 148 2.05 5.71 1.97
N LEU A 149 2.57 4.99 2.96
CA LEU A 149 3.04 5.55 4.23
C LEU A 149 4.17 6.57 3.99
N GLU A 150 5.19 6.22 3.20
CA GLU A 150 6.31 7.12 2.86
C GLU A 150 5.84 8.38 2.12
N HIS A 151 4.89 8.24 1.19
CA HIS A 151 4.30 9.37 0.49
C HIS A 151 3.60 10.32 1.47
N PHE A 152 2.76 9.79 2.38
CA PHE A 152 2.06 10.62 3.36
C PHE A 152 3.00 11.23 4.40
N ALA A 153 4.08 10.54 4.77
CA ALA A 153 5.11 11.10 5.65
C ALA A 153 5.73 12.36 5.05
N ILE A 154 6.06 12.35 3.75
CA ILE A 154 6.56 13.52 3.05
C ILE A 154 5.52 14.65 3.04
N LYS A 155 4.29 14.34 2.61
CA LYS A 155 3.19 15.30 2.53
C LYS A 155 2.78 15.88 3.88
N SER A 156 2.95 15.13 4.96
CA SER A 156 2.60 15.59 6.30
C SER A 156 3.53 16.67 6.86
N LYS A 157 4.72 16.83 6.27
CA LYS A 157 5.68 17.91 6.64
C LYS A 157 5.25 19.31 6.17
N GLU A 158 4.31 19.36 5.22
CA GLU A 158 3.77 20.62 4.71
C GLU A 158 2.82 21.26 5.75
N GLY A 159 3.06 22.51 6.12
CA GLY A 159 2.25 23.25 7.10
C GLY A 159 2.52 22.90 8.56
N ASN A 160 1.71 23.47 9.46
CA ASN A 160 1.90 23.40 10.92
C ASN A 160 0.75 22.69 11.67
N CYS A 161 0.05 21.76 11.01
CA CYS A 161 -1.06 21.01 11.60
C CYS A 161 -0.79 19.51 11.54
N ARG A 162 -1.48 18.77 12.39
CA ARG A 162 -1.54 17.32 12.29
C ARG A 162 -2.46 16.91 11.15
N LYS A 163 -2.20 15.76 10.55
CA LYS A 163 -2.95 15.27 9.40
C LYS A 163 -3.37 13.83 9.59
N LEU A 164 -4.65 13.56 9.35
CA LEU A 164 -5.18 12.23 9.17
C LEU A 164 -5.33 11.97 7.67
N TYR A 165 -4.60 11.00 7.15
CA TYR A 165 -4.79 10.48 5.80
C TYR A 165 -5.61 9.20 5.87
N ALA A 166 -6.63 9.10 5.04
CA ALA A 166 -7.44 7.91 4.85
C ALA A 166 -7.31 7.44 3.41
N HIS A 167 -6.84 6.23 3.22
CA HIS A 167 -6.77 5.59 1.92
C HIS A 167 -7.82 4.49 1.83
N LEU A 168 -8.78 4.66 0.90
CA LEU A 168 -9.91 3.75 0.73
C LEU A 168 -9.67 2.85 -0.47
N ARG A 169 -9.81 1.55 -0.24
CA ARG A 169 -9.75 0.51 -1.28
C ARG A 169 -10.90 -0.46 -1.06
N ARG A 170 -11.92 -0.44 -1.91
CA ARG A 170 -13.12 -1.29 -1.76
C ARG A 170 -13.61 -1.35 -0.30
N ASP A 171 -13.42 -2.52 0.36
CA ASP A 171 -13.85 -2.81 1.73
C ASP A 171 -12.78 -2.45 2.79
N LEU A 172 -11.63 -1.92 2.39
CA LEU A 172 -10.51 -1.61 3.28
C LEU A 172 -10.33 -0.10 3.43
N LEU A 173 -10.23 0.33 4.68
CA LEU A 173 -9.87 1.69 5.08
C LEU A 173 -8.52 1.65 5.78
N GLU A 174 -7.50 2.20 5.16
CA GLU A 174 -6.18 2.42 5.77
C GLU A 174 -6.09 3.85 6.28
N THR A 175 -5.61 4.02 7.50
CA THR A 175 -5.53 5.31 8.18
C THR A 175 -4.14 5.58 8.67
N PHE A 176 -3.68 6.81 8.47
CA PHE A 176 -2.34 7.26 8.84
C PHE A 176 -2.45 8.62 9.50
N VAL A 177 -2.01 8.72 10.75
CA VAL A 177 -1.97 9.99 11.47
C VAL A 177 -0.53 10.45 11.61
N PHE A 178 -0.28 11.68 11.21
CA PHE A 178 1.04 12.29 11.30
C PHE A 178 1.02 13.61 12.05
N ASP A 179 2.08 13.85 12.81
CA ASP A 179 2.44 15.16 13.34
C ASP A 179 3.77 15.60 12.70
N LYS A 180 3.70 16.48 11.70
CA LYS A 180 4.86 17.08 11.00
C LYS A 180 5.91 16.07 10.54
N GLY A 181 5.47 15.00 9.90
CA GLY A 181 6.33 13.91 9.40
C GLY A 181 6.53 12.76 10.38
N LYS A 182 6.19 12.94 11.66
CA LYS A 182 6.23 11.84 12.63
C LYS A 182 4.95 11.01 12.56
N LEU A 183 5.08 9.72 12.31
CA LEU A 183 3.95 8.80 12.35
C LEU A 183 3.45 8.62 13.79
N MET A 184 2.18 8.87 14.00
CA MET A 184 1.50 8.71 15.29
C MET A 184 0.65 7.44 15.33
N LEU A 185 0.01 7.10 14.19
CA LEU A 185 -0.84 5.93 14.05
C LEU A 185 -0.85 5.47 12.59
N CYS A 186 -0.79 4.15 12.38
CA CYS A 186 -1.14 3.51 11.12
C CYS A 186 -2.00 2.28 11.43
N ASN A 187 -3.17 2.19 10.82
CA ASN A 187 -4.09 1.07 11.03
C ASN A 187 -4.94 0.80 9.79
N ALA A 188 -5.50 -0.40 9.69
CA ALA A 188 -6.37 -0.82 8.61
C ALA A 188 -7.66 -1.46 9.16
N PHE A 189 -8.79 -1.10 8.57
CA PHE A 189 -10.11 -1.56 8.99
C PHE A 189 -10.90 -2.11 7.81
N ASN A 190 -11.59 -3.23 8.01
CA ASN A 190 -12.57 -3.72 7.05
C ASN A 190 -13.86 -2.90 7.20
N CYS A 191 -14.18 -2.10 6.18
CA CYS A 191 -15.30 -1.15 6.18
C CYS A 191 -16.08 -1.26 4.87
N LYS A 192 -17.17 -2.03 4.87
CA LYS A 192 -18.03 -2.19 3.69
C LYS A 192 -19.03 -1.04 3.51
N LYS A 193 -19.47 -0.45 4.62
CA LYS A 193 -20.50 0.59 4.63
C LYS A 193 -19.90 1.96 4.89
N THR A 194 -20.52 3.00 4.33
CA THR A 194 -20.16 4.40 4.60
C THR A 194 -20.16 4.71 6.10
N ALA A 195 -21.17 4.20 6.81
CA ALA A 195 -21.30 4.40 8.27
C ALA A 195 -20.10 3.84 9.06
N ASP A 196 -19.55 2.68 8.67
CA ASP A 196 -18.36 2.10 9.30
C ASP A 196 -17.13 2.99 9.06
N ARG A 197 -16.99 3.49 7.83
CA ARG A 197 -15.90 4.42 7.44
C ARG A 197 -15.97 5.70 8.27
N VAL A 198 -17.15 6.31 8.38
CA VAL A 198 -17.37 7.51 9.22
C VAL A 198 -17.02 7.22 10.66
N TYR A 199 -17.52 6.11 11.22
CA TYR A 199 -17.26 5.72 12.60
C TYR A 199 -15.75 5.62 12.89
N TYR A 200 -14.99 4.85 12.10
CA TYR A 200 -13.56 4.67 12.36
C TYR A 200 -12.77 5.96 12.17
N LEU A 201 -13.10 6.77 11.17
CA LEU A 201 -12.42 8.04 10.93
C LEU A 201 -12.63 9.02 12.08
N LEU A 202 -13.87 9.17 12.58
CA LEU A 202 -14.18 10.04 13.72
C LEU A 202 -13.63 9.48 15.04
N TYR A 203 -13.65 8.15 15.20
CA TYR A 203 -13.05 7.49 16.36
C TYR A 203 -11.55 7.77 16.46
N ILE A 204 -10.80 7.58 15.34
CA ILE A 204 -9.36 7.88 15.29
C ILE A 204 -9.12 9.37 15.54
N TRP A 205 -9.92 10.24 14.91
CA TRP A 205 -9.82 11.69 15.09
C TRP A 205 -9.90 12.07 16.57
N GLN A 206 -10.87 11.52 17.27
CA GLN A 206 -11.07 11.73 18.70
C GLN A 206 -9.93 11.13 19.54
N GLN A 207 -9.55 9.87 19.29
CA GLN A 207 -8.52 9.17 20.05
C GLN A 207 -7.14 9.84 19.92
N GLN A 208 -6.83 10.39 18.76
CA GLN A 208 -5.58 11.13 18.53
C GLN A 208 -5.66 12.59 18.99
N GLY A 209 -6.80 13.03 19.54
CA GLY A 209 -7.00 14.40 20.00
C GLY A 209 -6.81 15.44 18.91
N LEU A 210 -7.23 15.13 17.67
CA LEU A 210 -7.10 16.04 16.53
C LEU A 210 -8.11 17.21 16.66
N SER A 211 -7.67 18.41 16.32
CA SER A 211 -8.49 19.63 16.40
C SER A 211 -9.36 19.78 15.16
N GLN A 212 -10.67 19.99 15.34
CA GLN A 212 -11.62 20.21 14.24
C GLN A 212 -11.31 21.48 13.42
N ASP A 213 -10.72 22.48 14.04
CA ASP A 213 -10.46 23.78 13.42
C ASP A 213 -9.08 23.88 12.77
N LYS A 214 -8.08 23.12 13.26
CA LYS A 214 -6.68 23.27 12.86
C LYS A 214 -6.15 22.11 12.05
N ASP A 215 -6.53 20.88 12.43
CA ASP A 215 -5.99 19.67 11.82
C ASP A 215 -6.72 19.32 10.53
N GLN A 216 -6.07 18.54 9.66
CA GLN A 216 -6.54 18.25 8.32
C GLN A 216 -6.87 16.77 8.15
N HIS A 217 -7.94 16.50 7.42
CA HIS A 217 -8.33 15.17 6.99
C HIS A 217 -8.20 15.05 5.48
N HIS A 218 -7.40 14.10 5.01
CA HIS A 218 -7.16 13.85 3.60
C HIS A 218 -7.70 12.48 3.19
N LEU A 219 -8.58 12.47 2.19
CA LEU A 219 -9.17 11.25 1.62
C LEU A 219 -8.51 10.92 0.29
N SER A 220 -8.14 9.66 0.10
CA SER A 220 -7.55 9.14 -1.14
C SER A 220 -8.10 7.77 -1.51
N GLY A 221 -7.84 7.30 -2.72
CA GLY A 221 -8.23 5.98 -3.19
C GLY A 221 -9.62 5.91 -3.83
N GLU A 222 -10.28 4.75 -3.70
CA GLU A 222 -11.60 4.48 -4.29
C GLU A 222 -12.69 4.82 -3.27
N ILE A 223 -13.25 6.02 -3.40
CA ILE A 223 -14.28 6.51 -2.49
C ILE A 223 -15.65 6.21 -3.09
N GLU A 224 -16.22 5.08 -2.72
CA GLU A 224 -17.61 4.77 -2.99
C GLU A 224 -18.52 5.68 -2.16
N ASN A 225 -19.67 6.06 -2.71
CA ASN A 225 -20.63 6.96 -2.05
C ASN A 225 -19.97 8.23 -1.48
N LYS A 226 -19.08 8.82 -2.27
CA LYS A 226 -18.24 9.97 -1.86
C LYS A 226 -19.05 11.12 -1.26
N GLU A 227 -20.17 11.46 -1.88
CA GLU A 227 -21.02 12.57 -1.44
C GLU A 227 -21.62 12.30 -0.06
N GLU A 228 -22.10 11.07 0.19
CA GLU A 228 -22.62 10.65 1.48
C GLU A 228 -21.52 10.68 2.54
N LEU A 229 -20.36 10.10 2.25
CA LEU A 229 -19.21 10.09 3.18
C LEU A 229 -18.80 11.51 3.58
N LEU A 230 -18.70 12.42 2.60
CA LEU A 230 -18.34 13.81 2.85
C LEU A 230 -19.39 14.54 3.68
N ALA A 231 -20.69 14.38 3.33
CA ALA A 231 -21.78 15.01 4.08
C ALA A 231 -21.79 14.58 5.56
N GLU A 232 -21.54 13.30 5.84
CA GLU A 232 -21.46 12.81 7.20
C GLU A 232 -20.22 13.33 7.94
N LEU A 233 -19.04 13.33 7.33
CA LEU A 233 -17.81 13.83 7.95
C LEU A 233 -17.83 15.35 8.16
N GLN A 234 -18.41 16.12 7.25
CA GLN A 234 -18.52 17.59 7.36
C GLN A 234 -19.38 18.07 8.54
N LYS A 235 -20.21 17.21 9.11
CA LYS A 235 -20.93 17.51 10.36
C LYS A 235 -19.98 17.72 11.56
N PHE A 236 -18.78 17.13 11.49
CA PHE A 236 -17.83 17.09 12.60
C PHE A 236 -16.47 17.70 12.27
N LEU A 237 -16.05 17.68 10.98
CA LEU A 237 -14.71 18.08 10.54
C LEU A 237 -14.82 19.24 9.55
N ARG A 238 -13.99 20.26 9.72
CA ARG A 238 -13.98 21.45 8.84
C ARG A 238 -13.02 21.31 7.66
N ASN A 239 -11.83 20.77 7.90
CA ASN A 239 -10.74 20.77 6.93
C ASN A 239 -10.62 19.39 6.27
N ILE A 240 -11.51 19.08 5.33
CA ILE A 240 -11.51 17.82 4.57
C ILE A 240 -11.01 18.08 3.15
N PHE A 241 -9.99 17.34 2.73
CA PHE A 241 -9.37 17.42 1.40
C PHE A 241 -9.47 16.08 0.69
N ILE A 242 -9.77 16.11 -0.60
CA ILE A 242 -9.81 14.92 -1.45
C ILE A 242 -8.59 14.96 -2.35
N MET A 243 -7.80 13.90 -2.27
CA MET A 243 -6.64 13.75 -3.15
C MET A 243 -7.10 13.29 -4.55
N PRO A 244 -6.45 13.76 -5.62
CA PRO A 244 -6.75 13.31 -6.97
C PRO A 244 -6.60 11.79 -7.08
N LYS A 245 -7.56 11.15 -7.77
CA LYS A 245 -7.45 9.71 -8.07
C LYS A 245 -6.46 9.53 -9.23
N PRO A 246 -5.39 8.75 -9.03
CA PRO A 246 -4.47 8.44 -10.12
C PRO A 246 -5.08 7.45 -11.12
N ASN A 247 -4.48 7.36 -12.30
CA ASN A 247 -4.89 6.41 -13.34
C ASN A 247 -4.43 4.97 -13.06
N ILE A 248 -3.47 4.78 -12.15
CA ILE A 248 -2.99 3.48 -11.65
C ILE A 248 -3.24 3.37 -10.15
N PRO A 249 -3.18 2.18 -9.55
CA PRO A 249 -3.29 2.04 -8.11
C PRO A 249 -2.33 2.97 -7.36
N PHE A 250 -2.83 3.58 -6.29
CA PHE A 250 -2.11 4.62 -5.56
C PHE A 250 -0.80 4.13 -4.95
N ASP A 251 -0.78 2.87 -4.49
CA ASP A 251 0.41 2.18 -3.98
C ASP A 251 1.51 2.04 -5.06
N ILE A 252 1.13 1.71 -6.32
CA ILE A 252 2.07 1.67 -7.45
C ILE A 252 2.57 3.08 -7.78
N GLN A 253 1.67 4.07 -7.85
CA GLN A 253 2.05 5.44 -8.15
C GLN A 253 3.03 6.01 -7.11
N THR A 254 2.73 5.81 -5.83
CA THR A 254 3.57 6.32 -4.74
C THR A 254 4.92 5.62 -4.70
N LEU A 255 4.98 4.33 -5.04
CA LEU A 255 6.23 3.60 -5.16
C LEU A 255 7.16 4.22 -6.21
N LEU A 256 6.63 4.58 -7.38
CA LEU A 256 7.39 5.22 -8.46
C LEU A 256 7.89 6.62 -8.10
N THR A 257 7.20 7.33 -7.22
CA THR A 257 7.57 8.69 -6.80
C THR A 257 8.46 8.73 -5.55
N CYS A 258 8.54 7.66 -4.79
CA CYS A 258 9.37 7.54 -3.58
C CYS A 258 10.78 6.96 -3.86
N GLU A 259 11.03 6.48 -5.07
CA GLU A 259 12.35 6.00 -5.54
C GLU A 259 13.23 7.15 -6.01
#